data_305a2538178de5cbed6b3bee4c3f546c
#
_entry.id   305a2538178de5cbed6b3bee4c3f546c
#
_cell.length_a   1.000
_cell.length_b   1.000
_cell.length_c   1.000
_cell.angle_alpha   90.00
_cell.angle_beta   90.00
_cell.angle_gamma   90.00
#
_symmetry.space_group_name_H-M   'P 1'
#
loop_
_entity.id
_entity.type
_entity.pdbx_description
1 polymer ?
#
loop_
_entity_poly.entity_id
_entity_poly.type
_entity_poly.pdbx_seq_one_letter_code
_entity_poly.pdbx_strand_id
1 'polypeptide(L)'
;MKYLILALFLLSSALWTSSAQAAQAAISSADPDFSIVLFPDTQYYNNHNAYVFQDQANWVVSQKPALNIKAVIGLGDIIDGGGYPVDGSGNVIGSCQTAPASTWQTQWQQARAAINILNSHGVYYQPTIGNHDYDCEADRPQPRSATNYFHYLGNLASPPTAYIKDSSGNRTPNFYKIMTIGSSSYMILSLEFFPRPSVVSAANALISNFSGPVIVVTHAYLSNDGSGPTFASSMQPGTAYPLCSGHPGSIYSCLSDSLASYKPVGGGTDGIGLWYQLIGAHPNVFMALSGHIRLPQPGNYPNVPNYNGVGRVDCSVQSWTTLCSSRYRPIQILSDFQGQGNRGYFGYGYLRVLTISPSRKTVTAFTYSPSIAARPGNFPAGIPAFKKDSYNQFTFNFPHTFGGPDREVTQITSPLDGSHVSRTFPISAVALGPHAVGKMQIYVNGVKKGDYYQVGSLPAGTHVRLPGAGIHRVAVQTYDKTAQTWVKSVIYVTSP
;
A
#
# COMPACT_ATOMS: atom_id res chain seq x y z
N MET A 1 -58.08 48.78 14.89
CA MET A 1 -57.42 47.46 14.96
C MET A 1 -56.80 47.13 13.63
N LYS A 2 -55.70 47.73 13.32
CA LYS A 2 -54.79 47.43 12.19
C LYS A 2 -53.42 47.69 12.77
N TYR A 3 -52.42 46.88 12.39
CA TYR A 3 -51.04 46.80 12.87
C TYR A 3 -50.79 45.76 13.99
N LEU A 4 -50.77 44.49 13.60
CA LEU A 4 -50.00 43.47 14.31
C LEU A 4 -49.80 42.19 13.45
N ILE A 5 -49.26 42.30 12.21
CA ILE A 5 -48.75 41.18 11.42
C ILE A 5 -47.64 41.74 10.52
N LEU A 6 -46.49 42.08 11.09
CA LEU A 6 -45.27 42.31 10.29
C LEU A 6 -44.01 42.26 11.16
N ALA A 7 -43.78 41.18 11.83
CA ALA A 7 -42.53 40.97 12.59
C ALA A 7 -42.20 39.49 12.79
N LEU A 8 -42.42 38.63 11.78
CA LEU A 8 -42.02 37.20 11.86
C LEU A 8 -41.42 36.66 10.55
N PHE A 9 -40.70 37.47 9.81
CA PHE A 9 -40.05 37.02 8.55
C PHE A 9 -38.62 37.54 8.38
N LEU A 10 -37.83 37.69 9.46
CA LEU A 10 -36.42 38.10 9.34
C LEU A 10 -35.54 37.41 10.41
N LEU A 11 -35.67 36.09 10.60
CA LEU A 11 -34.75 35.32 11.47
C LEU A 11 -34.58 33.87 11.00
N SER A 12 -34.36 33.69 9.68
CA SER A 12 -34.01 32.36 9.12
C SER A 12 -32.92 32.43 8.05
N SER A 13 -31.91 33.27 8.26
CA SER A 13 -30.78 33.30 7.34
C SER A 13 -29.50 33.62 8.09
N ALA A 14 -29.00 32.70 8.89
CA ALA A 14 -27.59 32.65 9.34
C ALA A 14 -27.29 31.36 10.14
N LEU A 15 -27.67 30.21 9.62
CA LEU A 15 -26.96 28.96 9.96
C LEU A 15 -26.10 28.56 8.77
N TRP A 16 -25.16 29.40 8.42
CA TRP A 16 -23.95 28.95 7.76
C TRP A 16 -23.20 28.17 8.81
N THR A 17 -23.40 26.85 8.82
CA THR A 17 -22.46 25.95 9.46
C THR A 17 -21.13 26.16 8.77
N SER A 18 -20.25 26.93 9.40
CA SER A 18 -18.84 26.88 9.11
C SER A 18 -18.46 25.41 9.28
N SER A 19 -18.27 24.70 8.17
CA SER A 19 -17.53 23.44 8.20
C SER A 19 -16.21 23.79 8.86
N ALA A 20 -16.04 23.38 10.08
CA ALA A 20 -14.76 23.50 10.76
C ALA A 20 -13.77 22.77 9.86
N GLN A 21 -12.98 23.54 9.14
CA GLN A 21 -11.87 23.04 8.34
C GLN A 21 -10.99 22.30 9.34
N ALA A 22 -10.96 20.99 9.25
CA ALA A 22 -10.15 20.16 10.14
C ALA A 22 -8.74 20.72 10.10
N ALA A 23 -8.27 21.20 11.25
CA ALA A 23 -6.98 21.85 11.34
C ALA A 23 -5.92 20.89 10.80
N GLN A 24 -5.19 21.38 9.83
CA GLN A 24 -4.11 20.69 9.16
C GLN A 24 -3.08 20.23 10.18
N ALA A 25 -3.05 18.94 10.53
CA ALA A 25 -2.05 18.42 11.45
C ALA A 25 -0.73 18.26 10.70
N ALA A 26 0.12 19.26 10.84
CA ALA A 26 1.51 19.16 10.42
C ALA A 26 2.28 18.24 11.37
N ILE A 27 3.30 17.53 10.87
CA ILE A 27 4.32 16.94 11.74
C ILE A 27 5.04 18.10 12.43
N SER A 28 5.01 18.10 13.77
CA SER A 28 5.67 19.15 14.55
C SER A 28 7.19 19.00 14.43
N SER A 29 7.86 20.07 14.07
CA SER A 29 9.34 20.08 14.05
C SER A 29 9.96 19.92 15.44
N ALA A 30 9.19 20.05 16.50
CA ALA A 30 9.60 19.79 17.88
C ALA A 30 9.49 18.31 18.28
N ASP A 31 8.84 17.48 17.46
CA ASP A 31 8.74 16.05 17.75
C ASP A 31 10.11 15.37 17.61
N PRO A 32 10.39 14.34 18.41
CA PRO A 32 11.66 13.65 18.38
C PRO A 32 11.85 12.85 17.08
N ASP A 33 13.09 12.67 16.68
CA ASP A 33 13.45 11.69 15.66
C ASP A 33 13.03 10.29 16.13
N PHE A 34 12.50 9.49 15.22
CA PHE A 34 12.09 8.10 15.51
C PHE A 34 12.31 7.20 14.32
N SER A 35 12.33 5.89 14.56
CA SER A 35 12.55 4.90 13.51
C SER A 35 11.39 3.92 13.41
N ILE A 36 11.15 3.49 12.18
CA ILE A 36 10.32 2.35 11.80
C ILE A 36 11.23 1.34 11.12
N VAL A 37 11.11 0.07 11.48
CA VAL A 37 11.87 -1.01 10.87
C VAL A 37 10.97 -1.82 9.96
N LEU A 38 11.42 -2.12 8.75
CA LEU A 38 10.72 -2.96 7.79
C LEU A 38 11.30 -4.37 7.82
N PHE A 39 10.44 -5.36 7.94
CA PHE A 39 10.74 -6.77 7.74
C PHE A 39 10.17 -7.19 6.38
N PRO A 40 10.99 -7.23 5.32
CA PRO A 40 10.53 -7.58 3.99
C PRO A 40 10.54 -9.08 3.78
N ASP A 41 9.41 -9.62 3.29
CA ASP A 41 9.25 -10.95 2.72
C ASP A 41 10.05 -12.04 3.46
N THR A 42 9.68 -12.30 4.71
CA THR A 42 10.43 -13.19 5.63
C THR A 42 10.30 -14.67 5.30
N GLN A 43 9.43 -15.04 4.38
CA GLN A 43 8.95 -16.40 4.10
C GLN A 43 10.07 -17.45 3.95
N TYR A 44 11.06 -17.19 3.11
CA TYR A 44 12.05 -18.24 2.80
C TYR A 44 13.02 -18.51 3.92
N TYR A 45 13.58 -17.51 4.58
CA TYR A 45 14.42 -17.76 5.72
C TYR A 45 13.60 -18.23 6.93
N ASN A 46 12.35 -17.84 7.05
CA ASN A 46 11.46 -18.39 8.06
C ASN A 46 11.25 -19.91 7.86
N ASN A 47 11.11 -20.36 6.60
CA ASN A 47 10.98 -21.77 6.29
C ASN A 47 12.29 -22.57 6.47
N HIS A 48 13.43 -22.01 6.12
CA HIS A 48 14.70 -22.74 6.07
C HIS A 48 15.65 -22.45 7.22
N ASN A 49 15.65 -21.22 7.75
CA ASN A 49 16.60 -20.73 8.75
C ASN A 49 15.91 -19.76 9.72
N ALA A 50 14.93 -20.25 10.47
CA ALA A 50 14.09 -19.45 11.36
C ALA A 50 14.85 -18.53 12.33
N TYR A 51 16.10 -18.89 12.69
CA TYR A 51 16.96 -18.05 13.52
C TYR A 51 17.21 -16.66 12.91
N VAL A 52 17.16 -16.55 11.57
CA VAL A 52 17.34 -15.27 10.86
C VAL A 52 16.25 -14.29 11.24
N PHE A 53 15.00 -14.73 11.29
CA PHE A 53 13.88 -13.90 11.72
C PHE A 53 13.99 -13.51 13.20
N GLN A 54 14.45 -14.45 14.05
CA GLN A 54 14.69 -14.16 15.46
C GLN A 54 15.85 -13.18 15.66
N ASP A 55 16.93 -13.28 14.87
CA ASP A 55 18.04 -12.31 14.90
C ASP A 55 17.58 -10.91 14.56
N GLN A 56 16.71 -10.77 13.55
CA GLN A 56 16.11 -9.46 13.21
C GLN A 56 15.31 -8.91 14.39
N ALA A 57 14.45 -9.72 15.02
CA ALA A 57 13.66 -9.31 16.15
C ALA A 57 14.51 -8.91 17.37
N ASN A 58 15.53 -9.73 17.72
CA ASN A 58 16.47 -9.45 18.81
C ASN A 58 17.27 -8.17 18.56
N TRP A 59 17.73 -7.95 17.32
CA TRP A 59 18.44 -6.74 16.95
C TRP A 59 17.55 -5.49 17.12
N VAL A 60 16.30 -5.56 16.67
CA VAL A 60 15.34 -4.46 16.86
C VAL A 60 15.15 -4.12 18.32
N VAL A 61 14.99 -5.14 19.18
CA VAL A 61 14.87 -4.95 20.63
C VAL A 61 16.12 -4.27 21.20
N SER A 62 17.31 -4.74 20.81
CA SER A 62 18.58 -4.16 21.29
C SER A 62 18.80 -2.73 20.84
N GLN A 63 18.34 -2.38 19.63
CA GLN A 63 18.51 -1.04 19.06
C GLN A 63 17.33 -0.08 19.37
N LYS A 64 16.25 -0.58 19.97
CA LYS A 64 15.04 0.21 20.26
C LYS A 64 15.35 1.55 20.99
N PRO A 65 16.16 1.56 22.05
CA PRO A 65 16.47 2.83 22.72
C PRO A 65 17.32 3.78 21.85
N ALA A 66 18.37 3.26 21.21
CA ALA A 66 19.33 4.07 20.46
C ALA A 66 18.74 4.69 19.20
N LEU A 67 17.88 3.95 18.50
CA LEU A 67 17.22 4.39 17.27
C LEU A 67 15.79 4.90 17.51
N ASN A 68 15.32 4.96 18.74
CA ASN A 68 13.95 5.33 19.09
C ASN A 68 12.91 4.59 18.23
N ILE A 69 13.06 3.26 18.12
CA ILE A 69 12.20 2.43 17.27
C ILE A 69 10.78 2.40 17.85
N LYS A 70 9.78 2.81 17.06
CA LYS A 70 8.37 2.87 17.44
C LYS A 70 7.55 1.71 16.90
N ALA A 71 7.92 1.19 15.74
CA ALA A 71 7.22 0.08 15.11
C ALA A 71 8.14 -0.76 14.25
N VAL A 72 7.76 -2.02 14.07
CA VAL A 72 8.22 -2.90 13.00
C VAL A 72 7.03 -3.15 12.07
N ILE A 73 7.25 -3.04 10.77
CA ILE A 73 6.24 -3.31 9.74
C ILE A 73 6.70 -4.51 8.92
N GLY A 74 5.92 -5.58 8.92
CA GLY A 74 6.06 -6.69 7.98
C GLY A 74 5.42 -6.32 6.65
N LEU A 75 6.14 -6.52 5.55
CA LEU A 75 5.69 -6.14 4.21
C LEU A 75 4.87 -7.23 3.49
N GLY A 76 4.54 -8.31 4.17
CA GLY A 76 3.83 -9.47 3.63
C GLY A 76 4.75 -10.65 3.39
N ASP A 77 4.19 -11.75 2.90
CA ASP A 77 4.89 -13.02 2.70
C ASP A 77 5.71 -13.42 3.93
N ILE A 78 5.00 -13.52 5.06
CA ILE A 78 5.58 -13.83 6.37
C ILE A 78 6.03 -15.29 6.39
N ILE A 79 5.28 -16.15 5.70
CA ILE A 79 5.54 -17.58 5.54
C ILE A 79 5.50 -17.99 4.06
N ASP A 80 5.99 -19.19 3.74
CA ASP A 80 6.09 -19.72 2.37
C ASP A 80 4.98 -20.74 2.06
N GLY A 81 3.76 -20.45 2.47
CA GLY A 81 2.61 -21.30 2.18
C GLY A 81 1.60 -21.34 3.30
N GLY A 82 0.46 -20.69 3.09
CA GLY A 82 -0.54 -20.32 4.08
C GLY A 82 -1.16 -21.47 4.89
N GLY A 83 -1.15 -22.68 4.35
CA GLY A 83 -1.69 -23.84 5.02
C GLY A 83 -3.16 -24.12 4.73
N TYR A 84 -3.72 -25.09 5.43
CA TYR A 84 -5.16 -25.35 5.42
C TYR A 84 -5.88 -24.32 6.30
N PRO A 85 -7.16 -23.99 5.98
CA PRO A 85 -7.98 -23.16 6.87
C PRO A 85 -8.13 -23.79 8.26
N VAL A 86 -8.07 -22.99 9.31
CA VAL A 86 -8.20 -23.45 10.70
C VAL A 86 -9.33 -22.71 11.44
N ASP A 87 -9.86 -23.34 12.49
CA ASP A 87 -10.74 -22.69 13.44
C ASP A 87 -9.97 -21.82 14.46
N GLY A 88 -10.68 -21.19 15.39
CA GLY A 88 -10.07 -20.38 16.45
C GLY A 88 -9.10 -21.14 17.36
N SER A 89 -9.22 -22.47 17.44
CA SER A 89 -8.35 -23.36 18.20
C SER A 89 -7.16 -23.88 17.39
N GLY A 90 -7.11 -23.61 16.08
CA GLY A 90 -6.05 -24.07 15.19
C GLY A 90 -6.29 -25.44 14.57
N ASN A 91 -7.50 -26.01 14.71
CA ASN A 91 -7.87 -27.28 14.05
C ASN A 91 -8.20 -27.00 12.59
N VAL A 92 -7.74 -27.89 11.71
CA VAL A 92 -8.07 -27.82 10.26
C VAL A 92 -9.58 -27.99 10.06
N ILE A 93 -10.21 -27.05 9.36
CA ILE A 93 -11.66 -27.04 9.09
C ILE A 93 -12.01 -27.10 7.60
N GLY A 94 -11.02 -27.21 6.71
CA GLY A 94 -11.22 -27.24 5.27
C GLY A 94 -10.14 -27.99 4.54
N SER A 95 -10.26 -28.02 3.22
CA SER A 95 -9.28 -28.62 2.31
C SER A 95 -8.90 -27.62 1.23
N CYS A 96 -7.72 -27.77 0.66
CA CYS A 96 -7.23 -27.01 -0.48
C CYS A 96 -7.26 -27.90 -1.73
N GLN A 97 -7.41 -27.31 -2.91
CA GLN A 97 -7.27 -28.02 -4.19
C GLN A 97 -5.82 -28.51 -4.36
N THR A 98 -4.87 -27.66 -3.96
CA THR A 98 -3.46 -27.99 -3.92
C THR A 98 -3.03 -28.14 -2.46
N ALA A 99 -2.50 -29.31 -2.11
CA ALA A 99 -2.05 -29.55 -0.72
C ALA A 99 -0.95 -28.57 -0.33
N PRO A 100 -1.10 -27.83 0.78
CA PRO A 100 -0.04 -26.98 1.31
C PRO A 100 1.21 -27.78 1.68
N ALA A 101 2.35 -27.10 1.76
CA ALA A 101 3.60 -27.70 2.24
C ALA A 101 3.43 -28.28 3.65
N SER A 102 3.99 -29.45 3.93
CA SER A 102 3.87 -30.10 5.25
C SER A 102 4.42 -29.27 6.41
N THR A 103 5.24 -28.27 6.12
CA THR A 103 5.90 -27.38 7.10
C THR A 103 5.10 -26.13 7.45
N TRP A 104 3.90 -25.92 6.88
CA TRP A 104 3.16 -24.68 7.05
C TRP A 104 2.89 -24.29 8.51
N GLN A 105 2.53 -25.24 9.37
CA GLN A 105 2.30 -24.97 10.80
C GLN A 105 3.60 -24.54 11.49
N THR A 106 4.70 -25.23 11.19
CA THR A 106 6.02 -24.89 11.74
C THR A 106 6.45 -23.50 11.34
N GLN A 107 6.20 -23.10 10.09
CA GLN A 107 6.52 -21.76 9.62
C GLN A 107 5.73 -20.67 10.36
N TRP A 108 4.43 -20.87 10.58
CA TRP A 108 3.62 -19.96 11.38
C TRP A 108 4.08 -19.87 12.84
N GLN A 109 4.43 -21.00 13.46
CA GLN A 109 4.96 -21.05 14.82
C GLN A 109 6.29 -20.30 14.94
N GLN A 110 7.18 -20.45 13.97
CA GLN A 110 8.47 -19.77 13.91
C GLN A 110 8.29 -18.25 13.72
N ALA A 111 7.41 -17.84 12.82
CA ALA A 111 7.06 -16.44 12.64
C ALA A 111 6.49 -15.83 13.93
N ARG A 112 5.53 -16.52 14.56
CA ARG A 112 4.98 -16.11 15.85
C ARG A 112 6.05 -15.99 16.93
N ALA A 113 6.99 -16.92 17.00
CA ALA A 113 8.08 -16.88 17.98
C ALA A 113 8.96 -15.65 17.80
N ALA A 114 9.37 -15.33 16.56
CA ALA A 114 10.14 -14.12 16.26
C ALA A 114 9.36 -12.83 16.60
N ILE A 115 8.07 -12.75 16.24
CA ILE A 115 7.22 -11.60 16.54
C ILE A 115 6.99 -11.46 18.05
N ASN A 116 6.89 -12.55 18.80
CA ASN A 116 6.74 -12.50 20.24
C ASN A 116 7.97 -11.91 20.95
N ILE A 117 9.16 -12.00 20.38
CA ILE A 117 10.35 -11.28 20.89
C ILE A 117 10.09 -9.76 20.87
N LEU A 118 9.53 -9.24 19.76
CA LEU A 118 9.18 -7.83 19.67
C LEU A 118 8.11 -7.44 20.71
N ASN A 119 7.03 -8.21 20.76
CA ASN A 119 5.88 -7.94 21.62
C ASN A 119 6.24 -7.95 23.10
N SER A 120 7.05 -8.93 23.56
CA SER A 120 7.45 -9.05 24.97
C SER A 120 8.35 -7.90 25.43
N HIS A 121 8.95 -7.16 24.47
CA HIS A 121 9.78 -5.98 24.74
C HIS A 121 9.07 -4.66 24.38
N GLY A 122 7.76 -4.70 24.18
CA GLY A 122 6.93 -3.53 23.90
C GLY A 122 7.26 -2.85 22.56
N VAL A 123 7.69 -3.62 21.55
CA VAL A 123 7.82 -3.15 20.18
C VAL A 123 6.54 -3.52 19.42
N TYR A 124 5.86 -2.53 18.88
CA TYR A 124 4.68 -2.78 18.04
C TYR A 124 5.09 -3.44 16.73
N TYR A 125 4.49 -4.57 16.41
CA TYR A 125 4.63 -5.22 15.10
C TYR A 125 3.32 -5.07 14.32
N GLN A 126 3.41 -4.51 13.10
CA GLN A 126 2.31 -4.40 12.16
C GLN A 126 2.50 -5.41 11.03
N PRO A 127 1.87 -6.58 11.06
CA PRO A 127 1.90 -7.49 9.94
C PRO A 127 1.10 -6.93 8.76
N THR A 128 1.58 -7.16 7.53
CA THR A 128 0.78 -7.00 6.32
C THR A 128 0.66 -8.38 5.69
N ILE A 129 -0.49 -8.71 5.13
CA ILE A 129 -0.68 -10.01 4.50
C ILE A 129 -0.15 -10.00 3.06
N GLY A 130 0.70 -10.97 2.72
CA GLY A 130 1.13 -11.22 1.35
C GLY A 130 0.34 -12.36 0.69
N ASN A 131 0.67 -12.69 -0.55
CA ASN A 131 -0.03 -13.76 -1.26
C ASN A 131 0.26 -15.15 -0.69
N HIS A 132 1.43 -15.38 -0.11
CA HIS A 132 1.77 -16.65 0.53
C HIS A 132 1.13 -16.84 1.90
N ASP A 133 0.61 -15.79 2.53
CA ASP A 133 0.02 -15.83 3.87
C ASP A 133 -1.45 -16.24 3.90
N TYR A 134 -2.13 -16.37 2.73
CA TYR A 134 -3.51 -16.84 2.65
C TYR A 134 -3.60 -18.34 2.79
N ASP A 135 -4.66 -18.82 3.43
CA ASP A 135 -4.99 -20.25 3.44
C ASP A 135 -5.19 -20.74 1.99
N CYS A 136 -4.72 -21.96 1.70
CA CYS A 136 -4.77 -22.52 0.36
C CYS A 136 -4.14 -21.61 -0.72
N GLU A 137 -3.02 -21.00 -0.42
CA GLU A 137 -2.39 -19.96 -1.27
C GLU A 137 -2.09 -20.43 -2.71
N ALA A 138 -1.87 -21.75 -2.89
CA ALA A 138 -1.60 -22.36 -4.19
C ALA A 138 -2.85 -22.65 -5.03
N ASP A 139 -4.06 -22.55 -4.47
CA ASP A 139 -5.31 -22.74 -5.20
C ASP A 139 -5.52 -21.60 -6.21
N ARG A 140 -6.20 -21.93 -7.32
CA ARG A 140 -6.50 -20.93 -8.35
C ARG A 140 -7.98 -20.91 -8.71
N PRO A 141 -8.66 -19.75 -8.71
CA PRO A 141 -8.14 -18.44 -8.27
C PRO A 141 -7.77 -18.44 -6.79
N GLN A 142 -6.76 -17.64 -6.42
CA GLN A 142 -6.25 -17.62 -5.04
C GLN A 142 -7.35 -17.22 -4.04
N PRO A 143 -7.60 -18.01 -2.99
CA PRO A 143 -8.55 -17.66 -1.94
C PRO A 143 -8.07 -16.44 -1.13
N ARG A 144 -9.02 -15.77 -0.47
CA ARG A 144 -8.73 -14.70 0.49
C ARG A 144 -8.98 -15.11 1.94
N SER A 145 -9.04 -16.42 2.20
CA SER A 145 -9.12 -16.94 3.56
C SER A 145 -7.79 -16.66 4.26
N ALA A 146 -7.86 -16.17 5.49
CA ALA A 146 -6.72 -15.77 6.30
C ALA A 146 -6.85 -16.28 7.74
N THR A 147 -7.39 -17.49 7.91
CA THR A 147 -7.68 -18.03 9.24
C THR A 147 -6.39 -18.31 10.01
N ASN A 148 -5.37 -18.85 9.34
CA ASN A 148 -4.04 -19.05 9.94
C ASN A 148 -3.39 -17.72 10.34
N TYR A 149 -3.42 -16.73 9.46
CA TYR A 149 -2.91 -15.40 9.76
C TYR A 149 -3.54 -14.85 11.07
N PHE A 150 -4.85 -14.96 11.23
CA PHE A 150 -5.52 -14.51 12.44
C PHE A 150 -5.28 -15.42 13.65
N HIS A 151 -5.16 -16.73 13.46
CA HIS A 151 -4.88 -17.66 14.54
C HIS A 151 -3.48 -17.40 15.16
N TYR A 152 -2.47 -17.26 14.32
CA TYR A 152 -1.09 -17.09 14.78
C TYR A 152 -0.74 -15.64 15.15
N LEU A 153 -1.30 -14.64 14.44
CA LEU A 153 -0.93 -13.24 14.60
C LEU A 153 -2.06 -12.34 15.14
N GLY A 154 -3.27 -12.86 15.29
CA GLY A 154 -4.43 -12.07 15.68
C GLY A 154 -4.45 -11.56 17.14
N ASN A 155 -3.64 -12.17 18.01
CA ASN A 155 -3.55 -11.84 19.43
C ASN A 155 -2.19 -11.23 19.79
N LEU A 156 -1.75 -10.24 19.03
CA LEU A 156 -0.55 -9.49 19.32
C LEU A 156 -0.71 -8.67 20.60
N ALA A 157 0.37 -8.51 21.37
CA ALA A 157 0.36 -7.78 22.65
C ALA A 157 -0.03 -6.30 22.49
N SER A 158 0.17 -5.74 21.31
CA SER A 158 -0.29 -4.39 20.93
C SER A 158 -1.27 -4.51 19.77
N PRO A 159 -2.58 -4.55 20.02
CA PRO A 159 -3.57 -4.68 18.95
C PRO A 159 -3.59 -3.44 18.06
N PRO A 160 -4.07 -3.56 16.80
CA PRO A 160 -4.35 -2.42 15.95
C PRO A 160 -5.40 -1.50 16.60
N THR A 161 -5.51 -0.27 16.10
CA THR A 161 -6.58 0.66 16.53
C THR A 161 -7.93 0.13 16.07
N ALA A 162 -8.04 -0.29 14.80
CA ALA A 162 -9.24 -0.98 14.30
C ALA A 162 -8.94 -1.78 13.03
N TYR A 163 -9.85 -2.69 12.70
CA TYR A 163 -9.88 -3.44 11.45
C TYR A 163 -10.89 -2.81 10.48
N ILE A 164 -10.57 -2.83 9.18
CA ILE A 164 -11.55 -2.64 8.13
C ILE A 164 -12.33 -3.94 8.02
N LYS A 165 -13.64 -3.86 8.20
CA LYS A 165 -14.54 -5.02 8.18
C LYS A 165 -15.09 -5.24 6.77
N ASP A 166 -15.46 -6.47 6.47
CA ASP A 166 -16.22 -6.78 5.26
C ASP A 166 -17.69 -6.34 5.37
N SER A 167 -18.47 -6.55 4.32
CA SER A 167 -19.90 -6.19 4.29
C SER A 167 -20.75 -6.98 5.29
N SER A 168 -20.26 -8.12 5.77
CA SER A 168 -20.89 -8.93 6.82
C SER A 168 -20.45 -8.55 8.22
N GLY A 169 -19.57 -7.57 8.37
CA GLY A 169 -19.04 -7.12 9.64
C GLY A 169 -17.89 -7.95 10.19
N ASN A 170 -17.36 -8.90 9.41
CA ASN A 170 -16.24 -9.73 9.81
C ASN A 170 -14.91 -8.97 9.70
N ARG A 171 -13.97 -9.33 10.57
CA ARG A 171 -12.61 -8.83 10.54
C ARG A 171 -11.90 -9.32 9.27
N THR A 172 -11.27 -8.39 8.54
CA THR A 172 -10.42 -8.69 7.39
C THR A 172 -8.94 -8.41 7.74
N PRO A 173 -7.96 -8.90 6.96
CA PRO A 173 -6.55 -8.59 7.17
C PRO A 173 -6.18 -7.15 6.73
N ASN A 174 -7.16 -6.24 6.82
CA ASN A 174 -7.00 -4.82 6.57
C ASN A 174 -7.22 -4.07 7.89
N PHE A 175 -6.24 -3.33 8.36
CA PHE A 175 -6.34 -2.66 9.65
C PHE A 175 -5.34 -1.51 9.75
N TYR A 176 -5.53 -0.67 10.76
CA TYR A 176 -4.65 0.45 10.98
C TYR A 176 -4.28 0.59 12.48
N LYS A 177 -3.13 1.20 12.70
CA LYS A 177 -2.65 1.64 13.99
C LYS A 177 -2.44 3.14 13.98
N ILE A 178 -3.01 3.84 14.94
CA ILE A 178 -2.65 5.23 15.23
C ILE A 178 -1.59 5.22 16.34
N MET A 179 -0.50 5.92 16.10
CA MET A 179 0.61 6.07 17.03
C MET A 179 0.87 7.55 17.26
N THR A 180 0.92 7.96 18.52
CA THR A 180 1.31 9.32 18.87
C THR A 180 2.82 9.36 19.17
N ILE A 181 3.53 10.24 18.50
CA ILE A 181 4.98 10.45 18.63
C ILE A 181 5.19 11.95 18.84
N GLY A 182 5.63 12.33 20.05
CA GLY A 182 5.60 13.73 20.44
C GLY A 182 4.18 14.29 20.45
N SER A 183 3.94 15.32 19.70
CA SER A 183 2.63 15.96 19.53
C SER A 183 1.87 15.49 18.28
N SER A 184 2.50 14.73 17.40
CA SER A 184 1.92 14.29 16.13
C SER A 184 1.38 12.86 16.20
N SER A 185 0.25 12.62 15.53
CA SER A 185 -0.34 11.28 15.38
C SER A 185 -0.11 10.76 13.97
N TYR A 186 0.38 9.55 13.87
CA TYR A 186 0.68 8.84 12.62
C TYR A 186 -0.26 7.64 12.48
N MET A 187 -0.81 7.43 11.30
CA MET A 187 -1.55 6.22 10.97
C MET A 187 -0.68 5.29 10.15
N ILE A 188 -0.54 4.03 10.56
CA ILE A 188 0.00 2.95 9.74
C ILE A 188 -1.18 2.10 9.30
N LEU A 189 -1.45 2.06 8.00
CA LEU A 189 -2.58 1.36 7.38
C LEU A 189 -2.08 0.19 6.55
N SER A 190 -2.31 -1.05 7.02
CA SER A 190 -2.02 -2.28 6.27
C SER A 190 -3.23 -2.71 5.47
N LEU A 191 -3.01 -2.97 4.19
CA LEU A 191 -4.01 -3.44 3.24
C LEU A 191 -3.63 -4.82 2.71
N GLU A 192 -4.63 -5.61 2.42
CA GLU A 192 -4.50 -6.94 1.85
C GLU A 192 -3.77 -6.93 0.49
N PHE A 193 -3.23 -8.06 0.09
CA PHE A 193 -2.64 -8.27 -1.23
C PHE A 193 -3.68 -8.01 -2.33
N PHE A 194 -3.39 -7.09 -3.25
CA PHE A 194 -4.35 -6.54 -4.21
C PHE A 194 -5.69 -6.18 -3.54
N PRO A 195 -5.75 -5.07 -2.79
CA PRO A 195 -6.93 -4.72 -1.99
C PRO A 195 -8.21 -4.69 -2.82
N ARG A 196 -9.26 -5.30 -2.30
CA ARG A 196 -10.60 -5.25 -2.93
C ARG A 196 -11.08 -3.81 -3.05
N PRO A 197 -11.86 -3.47 -4.09
CA PRO A 197 -12.38 -2.10 -4.26
C PRO A 197 -13.14 -1.59 -3.03
N SER A 198 -13.87 -2.46 -2.33
CA SER A 198 -14.57 -2.11 -1.08
C SER A 198 -13.59 -1.73 0.05
N VAL A 199 -12.44 -2.39 0.13
CA VAL A 199 -11.37 -2.08 1.07
C VAL A 199 -10.73 -0.73 0.72
N VAL A 200 -10.45 -0.47 -0.56
CA VAL A 200 -9.92 0.82 -1.02
C VAL A 200 -10.90 1.95 -0.72
N SER A 201 -12.20 1.73 -0.93
CA SER A 201 -13.23 2.71 -0.57
C SER A 201 -13.26 3.02 0.94
N ALA A 202 -13.19 1.99 1.78
CA ALA A 202 -13.13 2.16 3.24
C ALA A 202 -11.83 2.86 3.67
N ALA A 203 -10.70 2.51 3.07
CA ALA A 203 -9.41 3.16 3.31
C ALA A 203 -9.44 4.65 2.92
N ASN A 204 -10.05 4.98 1.77
CA ASN A 204 -10.26 6.37 1.35
C ASN A 204 -11.04 7.17 2.40
N ALA A 205 -12.17 6.64 2.88
CA ALA A 205 -12.97 7.29 3.90
C ALA A 205 -12.17 7.48 5.21
N LEU A 206 -11.40 6.46 5.60
CA LEU A 206 -10.56 6.51 6.80
C LEU A 206 -9.48 7.60 6.69
N ILE A 207 -8.74 7.64 5.57
CA ILE A 207 -7.66 8.60 5.35
C ILE A 207 -8.22 10.03 5.26
N SER A 208 -9.35 10.21 4.59
CA SER A 208 -10.01 11.53 4.47
C SER A 208 -10.42 12.12 5.82
N ASN A 209 -10.75 11.25 6.79
CA ASN A 209 -11.15 11.66 8.14
C ASN A 209 -9.99 11.71 9.14
N PHE A 210 -8.77 11.43 8.71
CA PHE A 210 -7.59 11.49 9.55
C PHE A 210 -6.71 12.67 9.16
N SER A 211 -6.43 13.54 10.12
CA SER A 211 -5.68 14.77 9.88
C SER A 211 -4.16 14.58 9.88
N GLY A 212 -3.64 13.49 10.45
CA GLY A 212 -2.20 13.24 10.56
C GLY A 212 -1.60 12.53 9.34
N PRO A 213 -0.28 12.36 9.30
CA PRO A 213 0.42 11.62 8.25
C PRO A 213 0.04 10.14 8.27
N VAL A 214 -0.13 9.58 7.07
CA VAL A 214 -0.52 8.18 6.84
C VAL A 214 0.60 7.43 6.13
N ILE A 215 0.94 6.28 6.65
CA ILE A 215 1.82 5.29 6.01
C ILE A 215 0.93 4.16 5.51
N VAL A 216 0.82 4.01 4.19
CA VAL A 216 0.08 2.92 3.56
C VAL A 216 1.05 1.77 3.31
N VAL A 217 0.66 0.57 3.71
CA VAL A 217 1.42 -0.66 3.50
C VAL A 217 0.54 -1.67 2.78
N THR A 218 1.04 -2.20 1.68
CA THR A 218 0.42 -3.34 0.99
C THR A 218 1.51 -4.17 0.35
N HIS A 219 1.34 -5.48 0.32
CA HIS A 219 2.40 -6.36 -0.12
C HIS A 219 2.88 -6.08 -1.55
N ALA A 220 1.94 -5.90 -2.50
CA ALA A 220 2.26 -5.59 -3.90
C ALA A 220 1.78 -4.20 -4.30
N TYR A 221 2.72 -3.28 -4.56
CA TYR A 221 2.40 -1.92 -4.99
C TYR A 221 3.35 -1.41 -6.07
N LEU A 222 4.64 -1.27 -5.74
CA LEU A 222 5.64 -0.87 -6.72
C LEU A 222 6.10 -2.07 -7.54
N SER A 223 6.37 -1.82 -8.81
CA SER A 223 6.92 -2.79 -9.73
C SER A 223 7.91 -2.11 -10.67
N ASN A 224 8.75 -2.90 -11.30
CA ASN A 224 9.64 -2.43 -12.35
C ASN A 224 8.94 -2.46 -13.70
N ASP A 225 9.08 -1.41 -14.50
CA ASP A 225 8.52 -1.34 -15.84
C ASP A 225 9.37 -2.02 -16.93
N GLY A 226 10.54 -2.55 -16.58
CA GLY A 226 11.42 -3.23 -17.52
C GLY A 226 12.08 -2.33 -18.57
N SER A 227 11.83 -1.02 -18.55
CA SER A 227 12.20 -0.10 -19.65
C SER A 227 13.60 0.50 -19.56
N GLY A 228 14.40 0.20 -18.54
CA GLY A 228 15.67 0.85 -18.33
C GLY A 228 16.83 -0.06 -17.92
N PRO A 229 18.09 0.34 -18.22
CA PRO A 229 19.25 -0.40 -17.80
C PRO A 229 19.49 -0.41 -16.27
N THR A 230 18.73 0.41 -15.56
CA THR A 230 18.78 0.49 -14.10
C THR A 230 17.38 0.30 -13.56
N PHE A 231 17.09 -0.86 -12.99
CA PHE A 231 15.80 -1.22 -12.40
C PHE A 231 15.23 -0.18 -11.44
N ALA A 232 16.08 0.54 -10.72
CA ALA A 232 15.64 1.51 -9.73
C ALA A 232 15.17 2.85 -10.31
N SER A 233 15.54 3.17 -11.54
CA SER A 233 15.07 4.39 -12.22
C SER A 233 13.69 4.22 -12.86
N SER A 234 13.20 3.00 -12.95
CA SER A 234 11.94 2.65 -13.59
C SER A 234 10.84 2.13 -12.65
N MET A 235 11.03 2.30 -11.34
CA MET A 235 10.01 1.92 -10.37
C MET A 235 8.79 2.81 -10.44
N GLN A 236 7.63 2.18 -10.56
CA GLN A 236 6.33 2.83 -10.61
C GLN A 236 5.27 1.97 -9.93
N PRO A 237 4.10 2.54 -9.59
CA PRO A 237 2.96 1.73 -9.17
C PRO A 237 2.64 0.67 -10.24
N GLY A 238 2.71 -0.60 -9.83
CA GLY A 238 2.57 -1.72 -10.74
C GLY A 238 1.16 -1.83 -11.29
N THR A 239 1.05 -2.26 -12.56
CA THR A 239 -0.22 -2.74 -13.09
C THR A 239 -0.41 -4.18 -12.66
N ALA A 240 -1.51 -4.48 -11.97
CA ALA A 240 -1.96 -5.84 -11.86
C ALA A 240 -2.78 -6.16 -13.10
N TYR A 241 -2.55 -7.20 -13.53
CA TYR A 241 -3.25 -8.35 -13.69
C TYR A 241 -4.33 -8.44 -14.74
N PRO A 242 -5.47 -7.99 -14.90
CA PRO A 242 -6.17 -8.26 -16.13
C PRO A 242 -5.77 -7.36 -17.30
N LEU A 243 -4.86 -6.43 -17.07
CA LEU A 243 -4.48 -5.40 -18.05
C LEU A 243 -3.33 -5.76 -18.94
N CYS A 244 -2.72 -6.88 -18.72
CA CYS A 244 -1.61 -7.33 -19.52
C CYS A 244 -2.00 -7.70 -20.95
N SER A 245 -3.21 -8.14 -21.23
CA SER A 245 -3.65 -8.47 -22.58
C SER A 245 -4.23 -7.24 -23.28
N GLY A 246 -3.44 -6.56 -24.07
CA GLY A 246 -3.93 -5.59 -25.06
C GLY A 246 -3.80 -4.11 -24.71
N HIS A 247 -2.98 -3.71 -23.74
CA HIS A 247 -2.68 -2.30 -23.50
C HIS A 247 -1.54 -1.83 -24.44
N PRO A 248 -1.79 -0.95 -25.41
CA PRO A 248 -0.73 -0.25 -26.11
C PRO A 248 0.02 0.64 -25.10
N GLY A 249 1.29 0.33 -24.84
CA GLY A 249 2.10 1.05 -23.86
C GLY A 249 2.23 0.39 -22.48
N SER A 250 1.59 -0.76 -22.24
CA SER A 250 1.98 -1.65 -21.15
C SER A 250 3.31 -2.29 -21.54
N ILE A 251 4.38 -1.81 -20.96
CA ILE A 251 5.74 -2.37 -21.07
C ILE A 251 5.86 -3.71 -20.32
N TYR A 252 4.83 -4.10 -19.61
CA TYR A 252 4.61 -5.47 -19.23
C TYR A 252 4.03 -6.21 -20.43
N SER A 253 4.90 -6.73 -21.31
CA SER A 253 4.68 -8.11 -21.67
C SER A 253 4.48 -8.80 -20.34
N CYS A 254 3.24 -9.04 -19.93
CA CYS A 254 2.92 -9.66 -18.67
C CYS A 254 4.04 -10.61 -18.35
N LEU A 255 4.86 -10.30 -17.35
CA LEU A 255 5.93 -11.19 -16.99
C LEU A 255 5.27 -12.54 -16.92
N SER A 256 5.23 -13.20 -18.08
CA SER A 256 4.54 -14.42 -18.41
C SER A 256 3.33 -14.70 -17.51
N ASP A 257 2.36 -15.40 -17.89
CA ASP A 257 1.17 -15.87 -17.17
C ASP A 257 1.28 -16.08 -15.64
N SER A 258 2.47 -15.92 -15.03
CA SER A 258 2.73 -16.16 -13.61
C SER A 258 2.03 -15.17 -12.67
N LEU A 259 1.96 -13.87 -13.00
CA LEU A 259 1.14 -12.95 -12.21
C LEU A 259 -0.35 -13.16 -12.45
N ALA A 260 -0.70 -13.67 -13.67
CA ALA A 260 -2.02 -14.11 -14.01
C ALA A 260 -2.48 -15.23 -13.09
N SER A 261 -1.62 -16.03 -12.63
CA SER A 261 -1.93 -17.13 -11.73
C SER A 261 -2.28 -16.67 -10.31
N TYR A 262 -1.84 -15.50 -9.87
CA TYR A 262 -2.12 -14.96 -8.51
C TYR A 262 -3.39 -14.11 -8.40
N LYS A 263 -4.26 -14.12 -9.42
CA LYS A 263 -5.51 -13.36 -9.35
C LYS A 263 -6.35 -13.81 -8.14
N PRO A 264 -6.50 -12.96 -7.10
CA PRO A 264 -7.31 -13.35 -5.96
C PRO A 264 -8.79 -13.42 -6.31
N VAL A 265 -9.52 -14.25 -5.59
CA VAL A 265 -11.00 -14.31 -5.69
C VAL A 265 -11.56 -12.91 -5.46
N GLY A 266 -12.49 -12.49 -6.33
CA GLY A 266 -13.14 -11.19 -6.25
C GLY A 266 -12.34 -10.02 -6.80
N GLY A 267 -11.23 -10.29 -7.51
CA GLY A 267 -10.39 -9.23 -8.11
C GLY A 267 -9.59 -8.44 -7.07
N GLY A 268 -9.02 -7.33 -7.49
CA GLY A 268 -8.24 -6.47 -6.61
C GLY A 268 -7.77 -5.22 -7.33
N THR A 269 -7.40 -4.22 -6.55
CA THR A 269 -6.85 -2.95 -7.03
C THR A 269 -5.34 -3.06 -7.11
N ASP A 270 -4.81 -2.80 -8.28
CA ASP A 270 -3.36 -2.83 -8.53
C ASP A 270 -2.63 -1.56 -8.05
N GLY A 271 -1.32 -1.53 -8.19
CA GLY A 271 -0.52 -0.40 -7.77
C GLY A 271 -0.93 0.91 -8.45
N ILE A 272 -1.28 0.87 -9.74
CA ILE A 272 -1.76 2.07 -10.47
C ILE A 272 -3.14 2.49 -9.94
N GLY A 273 -4.04 1.55 -9.72
CA GLY A 273 -5.33 1.81 -9.10
C GLY A 273 -5.17 2.42 -7.71
N LEU A 274 -4.30 1.85 -6.88
CA LEU A 274 -3.98 2.37 -5.54
C LEU A 274 -3.37 3.78 -5.60
N TRP A 275 -2.50 4.05 -6.58
CA TRP A 275 -1.97 5.40 -6.75
C TRP A 275 -3.08 6.42 -6.99
N TYR A 276 -3.95 6.15 -7.98
CA TYR A 276 -4.98 7.11 -8.34
C TYR A 276 -6.12 7.20 -7.33
N GLN A 277 -6.44 6.12 -6.65
CA GLN A 277 -7.59 6.07 -5.76
C GLN A 277 -7.25 6.34 -4.29
N LEU A 278 -6.00 6.12 -3.87
CA LEU A 278 -5.63 6.16 -2.47
C LEU A 278 -4.33 6.96 -2.23
N ILE A 279 -3.20 6.50 -2.74
CA ILE A 279 -1.89 6.99 -2.32
C ILE A 279 -1.61 8.40 -2.87
N GLY A 280 -1.81 8.61 -4.16
CA GLY A 280 -1.66 9.93 -4.80
C GLY A 280 -2.89 10.82 -4.67
N ALA A 281 -4.00 10.29 -4.16
CA ALA A 281 -5.25 11.01 -3.99
C ALA A 281 -5.31 11.80 -2.68
N HIS A 282 -4.58 11.36 -1.66
CA HIS A 282 -4.62 11.95 -0.32
C HIS A 282 -3.32 12.65 0.04
N PRO A 283 -3.37 13.97 0.34
CA PRO A 283 -2.19 14.76 0.68
C PRO A 283 -1.51 14.37 1.99
N ASN A 284 -2.26 13.74 2.88
CA ASN A 284 -1.74 13.23 4.15
C ASN A 284 -1.15 11.81 4.04
N VAL A 285 -1.20 11.15 2.87
CA VAL A 285 -0.40 9.96 2.65
C VAL A 285 1.06 10.36 2.52
N PHE A 286 1.80 10.05 3.57
CA PHE A 286 3.20 10.41 3.74
C PHE A 286 4.12 9.39 3.06
N MET A 287 3.76 8.11 3.16
CA MET A 287 4.60 7.02 2.70
C MET A 287 3.77 5.86 2.19
N ALA A 288 4.28 5.16 1.18
CA ALA A 288 3.75 3.89 0.69
C ALA A 288 4.87 2.85 0.69
N LEU A 289 4.62 1.71 1.32
CA LEU A 289 5.60 0.65 1.52
C LEU A 289 5.11 -0.66 0.92
N SER A 290 5.99 -1.40 0.25
CA SER A 290 5.67 -2.71 -0.35
C SER A 290 6.86 -3.67 -0.39
N GLY A 291 6.55 -4.96 -0.57
CA GLY A 291 7.46 -6.07 -0.84
C GLY A 291 7.16 -6.74 -2.17
N HIS A 292 7.06 -8.08 -2.19
CA HIS A 292 6.61 -8.96 -3.26
C HIS A 292 7.51 -9.07 -4.50
N ILE A 293 8.06 -7.96 -4.99
CA ILE A 293 8.77 -7.95 -6.27
C ILE A 293 10.22 -8.36 -6.06
N ARG A 294 10.48 -9.62 -6.34
CA ARG A 294 11.83 -10.17 -6.44
C ARG A 294 12.49 -9.67 -7.72
N LEU A 295 13.71 -9.21 -7.59
CA LEU A 295 14.51 -8.95 -8.77
C LEU A 295 15.19 -10.23 -9.26
N PRO A 296 15.44 -10.34 -10.60
CA PRO A 296 16.04 -11.52 -11.19
C PRO A 296 17.35 -11.92 -10.51
N GLN A 297 17.59 -13.22 -10.39
CA GLN A 297 18.86 -13.78 -9.93
C GLN A 297 20.03 -13.31 -10.82
N PRO A 298 21.20 -13.03 -10.26
CA PRO A 298 22.38 -12.59 -11.03
C PRO A 298 22.77 -13.49 -12.22
N GLY A 299 22.37 -14.77 -12.19
CA GLY A 299 22.69 -15.73 -13.26
C GLY A 299 21.86 -15.58 -14.53
N ASN A 300 20.69 -14.93 -14.49
CA ASN A 300 19.82 -14.79 -15.64
C ASN A 300 20.08 -13.48 -16.44
N TYR A 301 20.83 -12.56 -15.82
CA TYR A 301 21.19 -11.27 -16.44
C TYR A 301 22.61 -10.91 -16.01
N PRO A 302 23.65 -11.46 -16.66
CA PRO A 302 25.03 -11.35 -16.22
C PRO A 302 25.61 -9.92 -16.19
N ASN A 303 24.92 -8.97 -16.78
CA ASN A 303 25.33 -7.56 -16.86
C ASN A 303 24.55 -6.63 -15.91
N VAL A 304 23.69 -7.17 -15.04
CA VAL A 304 22.89 -6.36 -14.10
C VAL A 304 23.53 -6.49 -12.73
N PRO A 305 24.14 -5.42 -12.19
CA PRO A 305 24.76 -5.47 -10.87
C PRO A 305 23.70 -5.77 -9.80
N ASN A 306 24.01 -6.69 -8.89
CA ASN A 306 23.30 -7.10 -7.66
C ASN A 306 22.10 -6.23 -7.25
N TYR A 307 20.99 -6.34 -7.95
CA TYR A 307 19.76 -5.65 -7.59
C TYR A 307 19.02 -6.41 -6.49
N ASN A 308 18.61 -5.66 -5.50
CA ASN A 308 18.22 -6.17 -4.20
C ASN A 308 16.73 -6.02 -3.92
N GLY A 309 15.83 -6.11 -4.91
CA GLY A 309 14.40 -5.90 -4.66
C GLY A 309 14.09 -4.59 -3.92
N VAL A 310 14.87 -3.55 -4.18
CA VAL A 310 14.71 -2.25 -3.57
C VAL A 310 14.45 -1.21 -4.65
N GLY A 311 13.37 -0.53 -4.52
CA GLY A 311 12.99 0.55 -5.41
C GLY A 311 12.48 1.74 -4.61
N ARG A 312 12.64 2.91 -5.20
CA ARG A 312 12.04 4.14 -4.69
C ARG A 312 11.54 4.95 -5.87
N VAL A 313 10.44 5.64 -5.68
CA VAL A 313 10.05 6.71 -6.59
C VAL A 313 10.58 8.01 -6.02
N ASP A 314 11.56 8.58 -6.67
CA ASP A 314 12.13 9.88 -6.32
C ASP A 314 11.75 10.89 -7.39
N CYS A 315 10.72 11.66 -7.11
CA CYS A 315 10.19 12.65 -8.03
C CYS A 315 11.13 13.86 -8.23
N SER A 316 12.21 13.98 -7.47
CA SER A 316 13.22 15.02 -7.70
C SER A 316 14.18 14.67 -8.85
N VAL A 317 14.30 13.38 -9.19
CA VAL A 317 15.25 12.84 -10.15
C VAL A 317 14.57 12.27 -11.41
N GLN A 318 13.29 11.87 -11.28
CA GLN A 318 12.55 11.19 -12.35
C GLN A 318 11.50 12.12 -12.96
N SER A 319 11.60 12.35 -14.24
CA SER A 319 10.64 13.14 -15.04
C SER A 319 9.33 12.40 -15.34
N TRP A 320 8.87 11.52 -14.48
CA TRP A 320 7.61 10.78 -14.63
C TRP A 320 6.43 11.73 -14.46
N THR A 321 6.01 12.30 -15.57
CA THR A 321 5.07 13.42 -15.62
C THR A 321 3.72 13.15 -14.98
N THR A 322 3.30 11.87 -14.85
CA THR A 322 1.99 11.52 -14.28
C THR A 322 2.02 11.31 -12.78
N LEU A 323 3.05 10.63 -12.25
CA LEU A 323 3.15 10.31 -10.83
C LEU A 323 3.80 11.43 -10.01
N CYS A 324 4.71 12.17 -10.62
CA CYS A 324 5.48 13.22 -9.97
C CYS A 324 4.92 14.63 -10.22
N SER A 325 3.87 14.77 -11.03
CA SER A 325 3.21 16.06 -11.29
C SER A 325 2.32 16.57 -10.15
N SER A 326 2.03 15.72 -9.16
CA SER A 326 1.28 16.15 -7.98
C SER A 326 2.18 16.96 -7.04
N ARG A 327 1.62 17.99 -6.41
CA ARG A 327 2.27 18.74 -5.31
C ARG A 327 2.60 17.82 -4.13
N TYR A 328 1.89 16.71 -4.01
CA TYR A 328 2.06 15.69 -2.98
C TYR A 328 2.90 14.57 -3.55
N ARG A 329 4.01 14.33 -2.91
CA ARG A 329 5.01 13.34 -3.30
C ARG A 329 5.23 12.38 -2.15
N PRO A 330 4.31 11.41 -1.94
CA PRO A 330 4.53 10.42 -0.92
C PRO A 330 5.84 9.68 -1.19
N ILE A 331 6.56 9.37 -0.13
CA ILE A 331 7.76 8.54 -0.20
C ILE A 331 7.30 7.12 -0.51
N GLN A 332 7.74 6.56 -1.62
CA GLN A 332 7.33 5.22 -2.05
C GLN A 332 8.55 4.30 -2.04
N ILE A 333 8.48 3.22 -1.27
CA ILE A 333 9.60 2.31 -1.06
C ILE A 333 9.15 0.86 -1.28
N LEU A 334 9.85 0.18 -2.18
CA LEU A 334 9.85 -1.27 -2.31
C LEU A 334 11.03 -1.82 -1.52
N SER A 335 10.81 -2.87 -0.75
CA SER A 335 11.85 -3.65 -0.09
C SER A 335 11.51 -5.13 -0.17
N ASP A 336 12.26 -5.86 -0.96
CA ASP A 336 12.23 -7.32 -1.04
C ASP A 336 13.64 -7.84 -1.31
N PHE A 337 14.18 -8.61 -0.38
CA PHE A 337 15.54 -9.15 -0.48
C PHE A 337 15.55 -10.63 -0.82
N GLN A 338 14.41 -11.29 -0.99
CA GLN A 338 14.28 -12.72 -1.24
C GLN A 338 15.09 -13.22 -2.44
N GLY A 339 15.26 -12.38 -3.46
CA GLY A 339 16.04 -12.71 -4.64
C GLY A 339 17.55 -12.84 -4.39
N GLN A 340 18.03 -12.48 -3.20
CA GLN A 340 19.44 -12.55 -2.86
C GLN A 340 19.79 -13.89 -2.26
N GLY A 341 20.88 -14.47 -2.75
CA GLY A 341 21.35 -15.80 -2.32
C GLY A 341 20.74 -16.96 -3.09
N ASN A 342 21.34 -18.12 -2.92
CA ASN A 342 20.82 -19.37 -3.42
C ASN A 342 19.89 -20.04 -2.38
N ARG A 343 19.26 -21.15 -2.75
CA ARG A 343 18.35 -21.92 -1.90
C ARG A 343 18.97 -22.28 -0.54
N GLY A 344 18.80 -21.46 0.47
CA GLY A 344 19.34 -21.64 1.83
C GLY A 344 19.69 -20.33 2.52
N TYR A 345 19.88 -19.26 1.75
CA TYR A 345 20.26 -17.94 2.28
C TYR A 345 19.31 -16.81 1.88
N PHE A 346 18.15 -17.14 1.39
CA PHE A 346 17.16 -16.24 0.83
C PHE A 346 17.01 -14.92 1.60
N GLY A 347 17.43 -13.81 0.97
CA GLY A 347 17.34 -12.48 1.54
C GLY A 347 18.31 -12.15 2.64
N TYR A 348 19.16 -13.11 3.06
CA TYR A 348 20.21 -12.93 4.07
C TYR A 348 19.79 -12.25 5.37
N GLY A 349 18.49 -12.20 5.67
CA GLY A 349 17.96 -11.51 6.85
C GLY A 349 18.14 -10.00 6.84
N TYR A 350 18.22 -9.37 5.66
CA TYR A 350 18.23 -7.92 5.58
C TYR A 350 16.90 -7.34 6.06
N LEU A 351 17.01 -6.32 6.89
CA LEU A 351 15.94 -5.42 7.28
C LEU A 351 16.25 -4.00 6.81
N ARG A 352 15.23 -3.15 6.76
CA ARG A 352 15.41 -1.74 6.45
C ARG A 352 14.96 -0.88 7.62
N VAL A 353 15.77 0.08 8.00
CA VAL A 353 15.43 1.08 9.01
C VAL A 353 15.13 2.38 8.31
N LEU A 354 13.98 2.97 8.65
CA LEU A 354 13.56 4.29 8.21
C LEU A 354 13.56 5.22 9.42
N THR A 355 14.50 6.15 9.48
CA THR A 355 14.52 7.17 10.52
C THR A 355 13.86 8.44 10.02
N ILE A 356 12.75 8.78 10.64
CA ILE A 356 11.97 9.99 10.37
C ILE A 356 12.47 11.09 11.30
N SER A 357 12.92 12.20 10.72
CA SER A 357 13.37 13.39 11.46
C SER A 357 12.42 14.55 11.18
N PRO A 358 11.49 14.85 12.09
CA PRO A 358 10.57 15.97 11.93
C PRO A 358 11.28 17.32 11.84
N SER A 359 12.32 17.54 12.64
CA SER A 359 13.06 18.81 12.65
C SER A 359 13.84 19.07 11.36
N ARG A 360 14.44 18.02 10.77
CA ARG A 360 15.14 18.09 9.49
C ARG A 360 14.25 17.92 8.29
N LYS A 361 13.01 17.46 8.49
CA LYS A 361 12.05 17.08 7.44
C LYS A 361 12.61 16.04 6.48
N THR A 362 13.24 15.01 7.05
CA THR A 362 13.88 13.95 6.26
C THR A 362 13.45 12.57 6.75
N VAL A 363 13.42 11.62 5.81
CA VAL A 363 13.42 10.18 6.08
C VAL A 363 14.73 9.62 5.56
N THR A 364 15.54 9.09 6.46
CA THR A 364 16.80 8.43 6.12
C THR A 364 16.62 6.92 6.23
N ALA A 365 17.02 6.20 5.19
CA ALA A 365 16.96 4.75 5.13
C ALA A 365 18.36 4.14 5.19
N PHE A 366 18.46 2.99 5.87
CA PHE A 366 19.59 2.08 5.71
C PHE A 366 19.13 0.62 5.75
N THR A 367 19.93 -0.26 5.17
CA THR A 367 19.69 -1.70 5.06
C THR A 367 20.78 -2.48 5.78
N TYR A 368 20.36 -3.39 6.67
CA TYR A 368 21.25 -4.12 7.55
C TYR A 368 20.80 -5.57 7.76
N SER A 369 21.74 -6.49 7.89
CA SER A 369 21.48 -7.88 8.29
C SER A 369 22.12 -8.19 9.64
N PRO A 370 21.30 -8.33 10.69
CA PRO A 370 21.77 -8.78 11.99
C PRO A 370 22.41 -10.17 11.96
N SER A 371 21.85 -11.08 11.16
CA SER A 371 22.32 -12.46 11.06
C SER A 371 23.71 -12.56 10.45
N ILE A 372 24.00 -11.80 9.37
CA ILE A 372 25.35 -11.75 8.79
C ILE A 372 26.34 -11.18 9.81
N ALA A 373 25.96 -10.13 10.53
CA ALA A 373 26.83 -9.51 11.52
C ALA A 373 27.13 -10.45 12.69
N ALA A 374 26.12 -11.19 13.16
CA ALA A 374 26.27 -12.12 14.28
C ALA A 374 26.98 -13.43 13.91
N ARG A 375 26.78 -13.92 12.68
CA ARG A 375 27.24 -15.23 12.21
C ARG A 375 27.80 -15.17 10.79
N PRO A 376 28.87 -14.39 10.52
CA PRO A 376 29.37 -14.21 9.17
C PRO A 376 29.76 -15.52 8.48
N GLY A 377 30.20 -16.52 9.24
CA GLY A 377 30.56 -17.84 8.70
C GLY A 377 29.39 -18.67 8.19
N ASN A 378 28.15 -18.32 8.52
CA ASN A 378 26.97 -19.01 8.02
C ASN A 378 26.52 -18.50 6.64
N PHE A 379 27.17 -17.50 6.10
CA PHE A 379 26.79 -16.84 4.84
C PHE A 379 27.95 -16.86 3.85
N PRO A 380 27.70 -16.74 2.54
CA PRO A 380 28.77 -16.66 1.55
C PRO A 380 29.75 -15.52 1.85
N ALA A 381 31.03 -15.78 1.65
CA ALA A 381 32.07 -14.77 1.87
C ALA A 381 31.83 -13.51 1.02
N GLY A 382 32.09 -12.34 1.60
CA GLY A 382 31.95 -11.07 0.90
C GLY A 382 30.55 -10.44 0.91
N ILE A 383 29.54 -11.12 1.48
CA ILE A 383 28.21 -10.52 1.64
C ILE A 383 28.25 -9.58 2.86
N PRO A 384 28.04 -8.26 2.65
CA PRO A 384 28.15 -7.28 3.74
C PRO A 384 26.90 -7.29 4.63
N ALA A 385 27.09 -7.20 5.95
CA ALA A 385 25.97 -6.99 6.87
C ALA A 385 25.29 -5.63 6.67
N PHE A 386 26.03 -4.62 6.26
CA PHE A 386 25.52 -3.27 5.99
C PHE A 386 25.65 -2.94 4.51
N LYS A 387 24.55 -2.65 3.83
CA LYS A 387 24.53 -2.26 2.42
C LYS A 387 24.67 -0.75 2.28
N LYS A 388 25.72 -0.30 1.56
CA LYS A 388 26.10 1.11 1.46
C LYS A 388 25.78 1.75 0.09
N ASP A 389 25.23 0.99 -0.85
CA ASP A 389 24.85 1.54 -2.14
C ASP A 389 23.66 2.50 -2.03
N SER A 390 23.43 3.32 -3.05
CA SER A 390 22.41 4.37 -3.07
C SER A 390 20.96 3.84 -3.03
N TYR A 391 20.72 2.56 -3.24
CA TYR A 391 19.40 1.94 -3.13
C TYR A 391 19.10 1.43 -1.74
N ASN A 392 20.15 1.21 -0.97
CA ASN A 392 20.09 0.66 0.38
C ASN A 392 20.37 1.69 1.46
N GLN A 393 21.06 2.79 1.11
CA GLN A 393 21.30 3.93 2.00
C GLN A 393 20.95 5.21 1.25
N PHE A 394 19.87 5.88 1.67
CA PHE A 394 19.39 7.09 1.02
C PHE A 394 18.62 7.98 1.99
N THR A 395 18.37 9.23 1.57
CA THR A 395 17.56 10.18 2.32
C THR A 395 16.53 10.81 1.38
N PHE A 396 15.29 10.91 1.84
CA PHE A 396 14.23 11.69 1.22
C PHE A 396 13.97 12.95 2.06
N ASN A 397 13.66 14.04 1.38
CA ASN A 397 13.02 15.19 2.01
C ASN A 397 11.51 15.02 1.91
N PHE A 398 10.78 15.20 3.01
CA PHE A 398 9.34 15.22 2.93
C PHE A 398 8.79 16.64 2.77
N PRO A 399 7.65 16.78 2.08
CA PRO A 399 7.06 18.08 1.82
C PRO A 399 6.64 18.77 3.13
N HIS A 400 6.52 20.08 3.08
CA HIS A 400 6.45 20.97 4.24
C HIS A 400 5.15 20.89 5.05
N THR A 401 4.07 20.35 4.51
CA THR A 401 2.77 20.29 5.17
C THR A 401 2.03 19.05 4.73
N PHE A 402 1.69 18.20 5.69
CA PHE A 402 0.63 17.23 5.54
C PHE A 402 -0.63 17.95 5.98
N GLY A 403 -1.42 18.38 5.06
CA GLY A 403 -2.61 19.09 5.42
C GLY A 403 -3.71 18.78 4.43
N GLY A 404 -4.94 19.05 4.84
CA GLY A 404 -6.12 18.85 4.05
C GLY A 404 -5.95 19.26 2.58
N PRO A 405 -6.81 18.87 1.68
CA PRO A 405 -6.56 18.98 0.26
C PRO A 405 -6.28 20.43 -0.13
N ASP A 406 -5.01 20.76 -0.49
CA ASP A 406 -4.69 21.98 -1.19
C ASP A 406 -5.19 21.95 -2.63
N ARG A 407 -5.93 20.92 -3.00
CA ARG A 407 -6.46 20.71 -4.34
C ARG A 407 -7.66 19.77 -4.31
N GLU A 408 -8.42 19.78 -5.39
CA GLU A 408 -9.46 18.82 -5.61
C GLU A 408 -8.89 17.40 -5.79
N VAL A 409 -9.59 16.43 -5.25
CA VAL A 409 -9.36 14.99 -5.49
C VAL A 409 -10.55 14.46 -6.28
N THR A 410 -10.29 13.78 -7.38
CA THR A 410 -11.35 13.13 -8.14
C THR A 410 -11.51 11.69 -7.65
N GLN A 411 -12.73 11.29 -7.32
CA GLN A 411 -13.04 9.92 -6.93
C GLN A 411 -14.20 9.38 -7.76
N ILE A 412 -13.97 8.24 -8.44
CA ILE A 412 -15.06 7.44 -9.01
C ILE A 412 -15.66 6.63 -7.88
N THR A 413 -16.93 6.84 -7.59
CA THR A 413 -17.66 6.19 -6.49
C THR A 413 -18.45 4.98 -6.96
N SER A 414 -18.78 4.90 -8.25
CA SER A 414 -19.45 3.75 -8.88
C SER A 414 -19.21 3.78 -10.40
N PRO A 415 -19.01 2.62 -11.05
CA PRO A 415 -18.79 1.32 -10.44
C PRO A 415 -17.44 1.27 -9.72
N LEU A 416 -17.25 0.26 -8.90
CA LEU A 416 -15.95 0.02 -8.26
C LEU A 416 -14.95 -0.57 -9.28
N ASP A 417 -13.67 -0.41 -9.00
CA ASP A 417 -12.61 -1.00 -9.82
C ASP A 417 -12.75 -2.53 -9.88
N GLY A 418 -12.51 -3.12 -11.04
CA GLY A 418 -12.70 -4.55 -11.29
C GLY A 418 -14.15 -4.99 -11.54
N SER A 419 -15.12 -4.07 -11.52
CA SER A 419 -16.53 -4.42 -11.70
C SER A 419 -16.84 -5.01 -13.08
N HIS A 420 -17.73 -6.02 -13.10
CA HIS A 420 -18.41 -6.44 -14.31
C HIS A 420 -19.60 -5.51 -14.58
N VAL A 421 -19.64 -4.92 -15.76
CA VAL A 421 -20.66 -3.94 -16.13
C VAL A 421 -21.26 -4.26 -17.51
N SER A 422 -22.47 -3.82 -17.77
CA SER A 422 -23.05 -3.85 -19.11
C SER A 422 -22.29 -2.89 -20.05
N ARG A 423 -22.44 -3.06 -21.37
CA ARG A 423 -21.79 -2.16 -22.38
C ARG A 423 -22.14 -0.69 -22.19
N THR A 424 -23.28 -0.39 -21.60
CA THR A 424 -23.65 0.94 -21.14
C THR A 424 -24.00 0.84 -19.66
N PHE A 425 -23.30 1.55 -18.83
CA PHE A 425 -23.44 1.46 -17.36
C PHE A 425 -23.47 2.86 -16.74
N PRO A 426 -24.14 3.03 -15.59
CA PRO A 426 -24.09 4.26 -14.84
C PRO A 426 -22.71 4.47 -14.21
N ILE A 427 -22.24 5.72 -14.20
CA ILE A 427 -21.00 6.09 -13.52
C ILE A 427 -21.28 7.27 -12.57
N SER A 428 -20.72 7.19 -11.38
CA SER A 428 -20.73 8.26 -10.40
C SER A 428 -19.31 8.63 -10.03
N ALA A 429 -19.02 9.91 -9.95
CA ALA A 429 -17.76 10.43 -9.47
C ALA A 429 -17.95 11.78 -8.79
N VAL A 430 -17.11 12.06 -7.81
CA VAL A 430 -17.12 13.33 -7.06
C VAL A 430 -15.73 13.96 -7.07
N ALA A 431 -15.71 15.28 -6.97
CA ALA A 431 -14.52 16.03 -6.63
C ALA A 431 -14.57 16.34 -5.13
N LEU A 432 -13.52 16.00 -4.43
CA LEU A 432 -13.37 16.18 -2.98
C LEU A 432 -12.24 17.17 -2.74
N GLY A 433 -12.55 18.27 -2.10
CA GLY A 433 -11.54 19.28 -1.78
C GLY A 433 -12.13 20.68 -1.64
N PRO A 434 -11.30 21.65 -1.25
CA PRO A 434 -11.75 23.02 -0.97
C PRO A 434 -11.81 23.91 -2.21
N HIS A 435 -11.31 23.46 -3.35
CA HIS A 435 -11.16 24.30 -4.52
C HIS A 435 -12.39 24.30 -5.43
N ALA A 436 -12.52 25.35 -6.21
CA ALA A 436 -13.57 25.44 -7.21
C ALA A 436 -13.26 24.53 -8.41
N VAL A 437 -14.18 23.61 -8.69
CA VAL A 437 -14.10 22.73 -9.85
C VAL A 437 -14.45 23.51 -11.13
N GLY A 438 -13.57 23.43 -12.10
CA GLY A 438 -13.80 24.02 -13.42
C GLY A 438 -14.65 23.13 -14.31
N LYS A 439 -14.31 21.87 -14.38
CA LYS A 439 -15.04 20.83 -15.11
C LYS A 439 -14.58 19.42 -14.73
N MET A 440 -15.44 18.46 -15.02
CA MET A 440 -15.12 17.03 -14.98
C MET A 440 -15.17 16.45 -16.39
N GLN A 441 -14.31 15.50 -16.68
CA GLN A 441 -14.25 14.80 -17.98
C GLN A 441 -14.20 13.29 -17.76
N ILE A 442 -14.88 12.55 -18.63
CA ILE A 442 -14.88 11.08 -18.64
C ILE A 442 -14.10 10.59 -19.86
N TYR A 443 -13.28 9.60 -19.68
CA TYR A 443 -12.51 8.92 -20.72
C TYR A 443 -12.72 7.41 -20.63
N VAL A 444 -12.79 6.75 -21.79
CA VAL A 444 -12.75 5.28 -21.91
C VAL A 444 -11.60 4.96 -22.87
N ASN A 445 -10.65 4.15 -22.41
CA ASN A 445 -9.45 3.75 -23.17
C ASN A 445 -8.72 4.96 -23.80
N GLY A 446 -8.66 6.07 -23.05
CA GLY A 446 -8.05 7.31 -23.52
C GLY A 446 -8.95 8.20 -24.40
N VAL A 447 -10.08 7.71 -24.86
CA VAL A 447 -11.03 8.48 -25.69
C VAL A 447 -12.01 9.22 -24.79
N LYS A 448 -12.11 10.53 -24.96
CA LYS A 448 -13.05 11.38 -24.20
C LYS A 448 -14.50 11.01 -24.53
N LYS A 449 -15.33 10.86 -23.50
CA LYS A 449 -16.75 10.49 -23.59
C LYS A 449 -17.70 11.60 -23.09
N GLY A 450 -17.23 12.51 -22.25
CA GLY A 450 -18.06 13.58 -21.73
C GLY A 450 -17.27 14.73 -21.13
N ASP A 451 -17.86 15.92 -21.15
CA ASP A 451 -17.43 17.15 -20.48
C ASP A 451 -18.58 17.68 -19.61
N TYR A 452 -18.31 17.94 -18.34
CA TYR A 452 -19.29 18.48 -17.37
C TYR A 452 -18.67 19.72 -16.72
N TYR A 453 -19.32 20.85 -16.84
CA TYR A 453 -18.77 22.13 -16.42
C TYR A 453 -19.32 22.56 -15.07
N GLN A 454 -18.47 23.14 -14.23
CA GLN A 454 -18.81 23.74 -12.93
C GLN A 454 -19.54 22.78 -11.98
N VAL A 455 -19.18 21.50 -12.01
CA VAL A 455 -19.82 20.47 -11.20
C VAL A 455 -18.81 19.84 -10.24
N GLY A 456 -19.18 19.73 -8.98
CA GLY A 456 -18.42 18.98 -7.95
C GLY A 456 -18.67 17.48 -7.98
N SER A 457 -19.66 17.03 -8.76
CA SER A 457 -19.96 15.61 -8.99
C SER A 457 -20.52 15.41 -10.39
N LEU A 458 -20.38 14.21 -10.93
CA LEU A 458 -21.09 13.86 -12.17
C LEU A 458 -22.60 13.95 -11.94
N PRO A 459 -23.38 14.47 -12.91
CA PRO A 459 -24.83 14.50 -12.81
C PRO A 459 -25.43 13.10 -12.58
N ALA A 460 -26.49 13.03 -11.80
CA ALA A 460 -27.22 11.78 -11.61
C ALA A 460 -27.69 11.21 -12.95
N GLY A 461 -27.54 9.90 -13.13
CA GLY A 461 -27.88 9.22 -14.38
C GLY A 461 -26.82 9.36 -15.48
N THR A 462 -25.63 9.86 -15.19
CA THR A 462 -24.53 9.81 -16.15
C THR A 462 -24.19 8.38 -16.52
N HIS A 463 -24.15 8.07 -17.82
CA HIS A 463 -23.82 6.75 -18.34
C HIS A 463 -22.59 6.80 -19.23
N VAL A 464 -21.86 5.69 -19.22
CA VAL A 464 -20.69 5.47 -20.08
C VAL A 464 -20.96 4.29 -20.99
N ARG A 465 -20.67 4.44 -22.29
CA ARG A 465 -20.73 3.35 -23.28
C ARG A 465 -19.33 2.88 -23.60
N LEU A 466 -19.10 1.56 -23.46
CA LEU A 466 -17.87 0.88 -23.80
C LEU A 466 -17.82 0.52 -25.29
N PRO A 467 -16.63 0.52 -25.92
CA PRO A 467 -16.47 0.29 -27.34
C PRO A 467 -16.72 -1.20 -27.74
N GLY A 468 -16.61 -2.14 -26.82
CA GLY A 468 -16.73 -3.58 -27.11
C GLY A 468 -16.78 -4.42 -25.86
N ALA A 469 -16.68 -5.73 -26.02
CA ALA A 469 -16.48 -6.68 -24.93
C ALA A 469 -15.02 -6.59 -24.43
N GLY A 470 -14.79 -7.05 -23.20
CA GLY A 470 -13.46 -7.11 -22.57
C GLY A 470 -13.25 -6.07 -21.49
N ILE A 471 -11.99 -5.85 -21.17
CA ILE A 471 -11.59 -4.94 -20.10
C ILE A 471 -11.38 -3.53 -20.65
N HIS A 472 -11.92 -2.55 -19.95
CA HIS A 472 -11.85 -1.16 -20.34
C HIS A 472 -11.35 -0.28 -19.18
N ARG A 473 -10.44 0.61 -19.49
CA ARG A 473 -9.97 1.64 -18.58
C ARG A 473 -10.95 2.83 -18.62
N VAL A 474 -11.58 3.14 -17.50
CA VAL A 474 -12.44 4.30 -17.34
C VAL A 474 -11.77 5.30 -16.43
N ALA A 475 -11.63 6.53 -16.88
CA ALA A 475 -11.04 7.60 -16.09
C ALA A 475 -12.00 8.77 -16.00
N VAL A 476 -12.11 9.34 -14.81
CA VAL A 476 -12.72 10.67 -14.58
C VAL A 476 -11.63 11.61 -14.10
N GLN A 477 -11.53 12.75 -14.74
CA GLN A 477 -10.63 13.81 -14.29
C GLN A 477 -11.38 15.11 -14.02
N THR A 478 -10.91 15.82 -13.01
CA THR A 478 -11.45 17.10 -12.55
C THR A 478 -10.43 18.20 -12.75
N TYR A 479 -10.83 19.33 -13.31
CA TYR A 479 -10.00 20.51 -13.42
C TYR A 479 -10.16 21.38 -12.17
N ASP A 480 -9.09 21.44 -11.37
CA ASP A 480 -8.96 22.33 -10.22
C ASP A 480 -8.63 23.74 -10.72
N LYS A 481 -9.56 24.69 -10.56
CA LYS A 481 -9.38 26.08 -11.01
C LYS A 481 -8.31 26.81 -10.21
N THR A 482 -8.15 26.48 -8.94
CA THR A 482 -7.22 27.17 -8.05
C THR A 482 -5.81 26.70 -8.31
N ALA A 483 -5.61 25.38 -8.38
CA ALA A 483 -4.32 24.78 -8.67
C ALA A 483 -3.96 24.79 -10.17
N GLN A 484 -4.92 25.15 -11.05
CA GLN A 484 -4.79 25.14 -12.52
C GLN A 484 -4.28 23.81 -13.07
N THR A 485 -4.75 22.70 -12.51
CA THR A 485 -4.30 21.36 -12.86
C THR A 485 -5.47 20.37 -12.96
N TRP A 486 -5.19 19.23 -13.61
CA TRP A 486 -6.13 18.13 -13.69
C TRP A 486 -5.82 17.08 -12.62
N VAL A 487 -6.85 16.63 -11.93
CA VAL A 487 -6.80 15.52 -10.98
C VAL A 487 -7.64 14.38 -11.53
N LYS A 488 -7.14 13.14 -11.41
CA LYS A 488 -7.72 11.99 -12.10
C LYS A 488 -7.99 10.83 -11.15
N SER A 489 -9.13 10.18 -11.34
CA SER A 489 -9.44 8.84 -10.82
C SER A 489 -9.56 7.85 -11.98
N VAL A 490 -9.11 6.64 -11.78
CA VAL A 490 -9.13 5.59 -12.80
C VAL A 490 -9.65 4.30 -12.19
N ILE A 491 -10.54 3.64 -12.92
CA ILE A 491 -10.99 2.28 -12.65
C ILE A 491 -10.91 1.44 -13.91
N TYR A 492 -10.96 0.13 -13.74
CA TYR A 492 -11.08 -0.81 -14.82
C TYR A 492 -12.37 -1.61 -14.67
N VAL A 493 -13.08 -1.77 -15.75
CA VAL A 493 -14.34 -2.51 -15.79
C VAL A 493 -14.32 -3.55 -16.90
N THR A 494 -14.99 -4.67 -16.67
CA THR A 494 -15.13 -5.72 -17.67
C THR A 494 -16.56 -5.72 -18.21
N SER A 495 -16.71 -5.74 -19.54
CA SER A 495 -18.02 -5.94 -20.17
C SER A 495 -18.08 -7.25 -20.94
N PRO A 496 -19.26 -7.87 -21.04
CA PRO A 496 -19.49 -9.07 -21.86
C PRO A 496 -19.37 -8.80 -23.34
#